data_4dffcde95afe0c22649f34a957e9928c
#
_entry.id   4dffcde95afe0c22649f34a957e9928c
#
_cell.length_a   1.000
_cell.length_b   1.000
_cell.length_c   1.000
_cell.angle_alpha   90.00
_cell.angle_beta   90.00
_cell.angle_gamma   90.00
#
_symmetry.space_group_name_H-M   'P 1'
#
loop_
_entity.id
_entity.type
_entity.pdbx_description
1 polymer ?
#
loop_
_entity_poly.entity_id
_entity_poly.type
_entity_poly.pdbx_seq_one_letter_code
_entity_poly.pdbx_strand_id
1 'polypeptide(L)'
;VRQMGGFGAGLEPLPADATYEQCLAYCLAFEQVQAEAHPGLLATMPKFDAVEVTQKTITGSEGHAITLYIHRPKDCADRLPGLIHLHGGGMVIMTAADPSYILWRNTLASQGMLVVGVEYRNGAGKLGNHPFPAGLNDCAEVTQWANKHRDLLNISALVLSGESGGGNLAIATALKANAEHWIDAIDGVYAMCPYIYGGYANPSEVLLSLVENDDYLLGCSVMRSMVKAY
;
A
#
# COMPACT_ATOMS: atom_id res chain seq x y z
N VAL A 1 -10.62 2.49 -20.72
CA VAL A 1 -10.92 2.96 -19.36
C VAL A 1 -12.34 3.52 -19.32
N ARG A 2 -12.72 4.48 -20.18
CA ARG A 2 -14.12 4.99 -20.28
C ARG A 2 -15.15 3.90 -20.57
N GLN A 3 -14.79 2.82 -21.26
CA GLN A 3 -15.69 1.70 -21.58
C GLN A 3 -15.75 0.61 -20.47
N MET A 4 -14.80 0.61 -19.53
CA MET A 4 -14.73 -0.40 -18.45
C MET A 4 -15.34 0.08 -17.12
N GLY A 5 -15.89 1.31 -17.08
CA GLY A 5 -16.25 1.96 -15.82
C GLY A 5 -14.97 2.21 -14.99
N GLY A 6 -14.58 3.45 -14.72
CA GLY A 6 -13.37 3.75 -13.96
C GLY A 6 -13.38 3.11 -12.57
N PHE A 7 -12.27 3.18 -11.85
CA PHE A 7 -12.21 2.87 -10.43
C PHE A 7 -13.31 3.65 -9.68
N GLY A 8 -14.22 2.96 -9.01
CA GLY A 8 -15.38 3.58 -8.34
C GLY A 8 -16.61 3.79 -9.22
N ALA A 9 -16.69 3.13 -10.40
CA ALA A 9 -17.88 3.17 -11.24
C ALA A 9 -19.14 2.86 -10.43
N GLY A 10 -20.12 3.77 -10.49
CA GLY A 10 -21.38 3.64 -9.74
C GLY A 10 -21.44 4.39 -8.40
N LEU A 11 -20.33 5.01 -7.95
CA LEU A 11 -20.36 5.89 -6.79
C LEU A 11 -20.46 7.35 -7.25
N GLU A 12 -21.44 8.07 -6.69
CA GLU A 12 -21.57 9.51 -6.93
C GLU A 12 -20.43 10.26 -6.22
N PRO A 13 -19.76 11.20 -6.89
CA PRO A 13 -18.71 12.01 -6.29
C PRO A 13 -19.21 12.79 -5.08
N LEU A 14 -18.42 12.82 -4.00
CA LEU A 14 -18.75 13.65 -2.85
C LEU A 14 -18.52 15.14 -3.13
N PRO A 15 -19.35 16.03 -2.56
CA PRO A 15 -19.13 17.47 -2.64
C PRO A 15 -17.83 17.89 -1.93
N ALA A 16 -17.33 19.08 -2.25
CA ALA A 16 -16.06 19.57 -1.71
C ALA A 16 -16.08 19.78 -0.18
N ASP A 17 -17.24 20.08 0.37
CA ASP A 17 -17.49 20.30 1.79
C ASP A 17 -17.96 19.05 2.56
N ALA A 18 -17.90 17.86 1.93
CA ALA A 18 -18.26 16.60 2.59
C ALA A 18 -17.58 16.47 3.96
N THR A 19 -18.30 15.94 4.95
CA THR A 19 -17.75 15.74 6.30
C THR A 19 -16.71 14.62 6.33
N TYR A 20 -15.96 14.53 7.42
CA TYR A 20 -15.01 13.45 7.63
C TYR A 20 -15.70 12.09 7.58
N GLU A 21 -16.83 11.93 8.26
CA GLU A 21 -17.63 10.70 8.31
C GLU A 21 -18.15 10.31 6.91
N GLN A 22 -18.56 11.29 6.11
CA GLN A 22 -18.95 11.04 4.72
C GLN A 22 -17.77 10.54 3.89
N CYS A 23 -16.57 11.08 4.08
CA CYS A 23 -15.38 10.63 3.41
C CYS A 23 -14.99 9.20 3.83
N LEU A 24 -15.09 8.85 5.12
CA LEU A 24 -14.86 7.48 5.59
C LEU A 24 -15.83 6.49 4.96
N ALA A 25 -17.14 6.82 4.96
CA ALA A 25 -18.17 5.98 4.34
C ALA A 25 -17.95 5.81 2.83
N TYR A 26 -17.57 6.89 2.15
CA TYR A 26 -17.24 6.86 0.73
C TYR A 26 -16.04 5.96 0.44
N CYS A 27 -14.96 6.09 1.20
CA CYS A 27 -13.76 5.26 1.05
C CYS A 27 -14.10 3.76 1.25
N LEU A 28 -14.92 3.43 2.24
CA LEU A 28 -15.37 2.05 2.46
C LEU A 28 -16.21 1.52 1.28
N ALA A 29 -17.16 2.31 0.78
CA ALA A 29 -17.97 1.93 -0.38
C ALA A 29 -17.10 1.77 -1.64
N PHE A 30 -16.13 2.67 -1.84
CA PHE A 30 -15.19 2.59 -2.95
C PHE A 30 -14.35 1.30 -2.89
N GLU A 31 -13.85 0.92 -1.72
CA GLU A 31 -13.12 -0.33 -1.50
C GLU A 31 -14.00 -1.56 -1.83
N GLN A 32 -15.27 -1.54 -1.42
CA GLN A 32 -16.21 -2.62 -1.69
C GLN A 32 -16.44 -2.82 -3.20
N VAL A 33 -16.64 -1.74 -3.95
CA VAL A 33 -16.75 -1.79 -5.42
C VAL A 33 -15.48 -2.37 -6.06
N GLN A 34 -14.29 -2.00 -5.57
CA GLN A 34 -13.04 -2.58 -6.05
C GLN A 34 -12.96 -4.09 -5.77
N ALA A 35 -13.42 -4.51 -4.60
CA ALA A 35 -13.38 -5.92 -4.20
C ALA A 35 -14.30 -6.82 -5.06
N GLU A 36 -15.32 -6.29 -5.71
CA GLU A 36 -16.18 -7.04 -6.63
C GLU A 36 -15.41 -7.62 -7.83
N ALA A 37 -14.31 -7.00 -8.24
CA ALA A 37 -13.44 -7.50 -9.30
C ALA A 37 -12.50 -8.63 -8.86
N HIS A 38 -12.29 -8.84 -7.55
CA HIS A 38 -11.30 -9.78 -7.02
C HIS A 38 -11.53 -11.23 -7.46
N PRO A 39 -12.77 -11.80 -7.49
CA PRO A 39 -12.97 -13.17 -7.92
C PRO A 39 -12.54 -13.41 -9.37
N GLY A 40 -12.85 -12.46 -10.26
CA GLY A 40 -12.44 -12.52 -11.67
C GLY A 40 -10.92 -12.44 -11.83
N LEU A 41 -10.27 -11.57 -11.07
CA LEU A 41 -8.81 -11.43 -11.07
C LEU A 41 -8.13 -12.72 -10.54
N LEU A 42 -8.60 -13.25 -9.43
CA LEU A 42 -8.09 -14.51 -8.85
C LEU A 42 -8.20 -15.69 -9.83
N ALA A 43 -9.31 -15.77 -10.59
CA ALA A 43 -9.53 -16.85 -11.55
C ALA A 43 -8.53 -16.81 -12.73
N THR A 44 -7.97 -15.65 -13.04
CA THR A 44 -7.03 -15.43 -14.15
C THR A 44 -5.58 -15.34 -13.73
N MET A 45 -5.30 -15.32 -12.41
CA MET A 45 -3.94 -15.20 -11.91
C MET A 45 -3.08 -16.43 -12.27
N PRO A 46 -1.83 -16.22 -12.71
CA PRO A 46 -0.90 -17.31 -12.91
C PRO A 46 -0.59 -18.02 -11.59
N LYS A 47 -0.30 -19.31 -11.66
CA LYS A 47 0.20 -20.07 -10.52
C LYS A 47 1.70 -19.84 -10.36
N PHE A 48 2.13 -19.72 -9.11
CA PHE A 48 3.54 -19.53 -8.72
C PHE A 48 4.00 -20.70 -7.86
N ASP A 49 4.04 -21.90 -8.47
CA ASP A 49 4.35 -23.16 -7.75
C ASP A 49 5.74 -23.14 -7.11
N ALA A 50 6.66 -22.33 -7.63
CA ALA A 50 8.01 -22.14 -7.10
C ALA A 50 8.11 -21.07 -6.00
N VAL A 51 7.00 -20.44 -5.61
CA VAL A 51 6.96 -19.44 -4.53
C VAL A 51 6.29 -20.04 -3.31
N GLU A 52 6.93 -19.87 -2.17
CA GLU A 52 6.35 -20.14 -0.85
C GLU A 52 5.80 -18.84 -0.27
N VAL A 53 4.60 -18.91 0.31
CA VAL A 53 3.98 -17.79 1.00
C VAL A 53 3.69 -18.21 2.43
N THR A 54 4.24 -17.47 3.39
CA THR A 54 3.98 -17.64 4.81
C THR A 54 3.42 -16.37 5.42
N GLN A 55 2.66 -16.52 6.49
CA GLN A 55 2.13 -15.38 7.23
C GLN A 55 2.79 -15.32 8.61
N LYS A 56 3.15 -14.12 9.03
CA LYS A 56 3.70 -13.85 10.35
C LYS A 56 2.99 -12.63 10.95
N THR A 57 2.75 -12.66 12.25
CA THR A 57 2.27 -11.49 12.98
C THR A 57 3.39 -11.00 13.90
N ILE A 58 3.60 -9.70 13.91
CA ILE A 58 4.44 -9.02 14.89
C ILE A 58 3.58 -8.10 15.75
N THR A 59 4.06 -7.75 16.93
CA THR A 59 3.40 -6.78 17.80
C THR A 59 4.00 -5.41 17.57
N GLY A 60 3.15 -4.46 17.21
CA GLY A 60 3.51 -3.05 17.09
C GLY A 60 3.76 -2.40 18.45
N SER A 61 4.38 -1.22 18.47
CA SER A 61 4.75 -0.49 19.68
C SER A 61 3.54 -0.08 20.54
N GLU A 62 2.37 0.08 19.92
CA GLU A 62 1.09 0.36 20.59
C GLU A 62 0.36 -0.92 21.06
N GLY A 63 0.99 -2.09 20.96
CA GLY A 63 0.42 -3.37 21.35
C GLY A 63 -0.52 -4.02 20.33
N HIS A 64 -0.73 -3.40 19.17
CA HIS A 64 -1.54 -3.96 18.10
C HIS A 64 -0.77 -4.99 17.25
N ALA A 65 -1.52 -5.82 16.54
CA ALA A 65 -0.97 -6.84 15.64
C ALA A 65 -0.72 -6.23 14.25
N ILE A 66 0.47 -6.48 13.67
CA ILE A 66 0.79 -6.16 12.28
C ILE A 66 1.04 -7.49 11.55
N THR A 67 0.20 -7.79 10.56
CA THR A 67 0.33 -9.01 9.76
C THR A 67 1.30 -8.79 8.60
N LEU A 68 2.20 -9.75 8.41
CA LEU A 68 3.19 -9.79 7.36
C LEU A 68 2.93 -10.99 6.45
N TYR A 69 2.94 -10.78 5.14
CA TYR A 69 2.87 -11.81 4.12
C TYR A 69 4.26 -11.96 3.49
N ILE A 70 4.94 -13.08 3.79
CA ILE A 70 6.33 -13.31 3.37
C ILE A 70 6.31 -14.26 2.16
N HIS A 71 6.75 -13.75 1.02
CA HIS A 71 6.85 -14.46 -0.24
C HIS A 71 8.32 -14.70 -0.56
N ARG A 72 8.71 -15.94 -0.83
CA ARG A 72 10.09 -16.30 -1.20
C ARG A 72 10.13 -17.44 -2.22
N PRO A 73 11.22 -17.57 -3.00
CA PRO A 73 11.45 -18.78 -3.78
C PRO A 73 11.53 -19.99 -2.87
N LYS A 74 10.91 -21.11 -3.27
CA LYS A 74 11.10 -22.40 -2.60
C LYS A 74 12.52 -22.89 -2.80
N ASP A 75 13.00 -23.69 -1.86
CA ASP A 75 14.28 -24.40 -1.94
C ASP A 75 15.50 -23.50 -2.24
N CYS A 76 15.43 -22.21 -1.91
CA CYS A 76 16.52 -21.27 -2.10
C CYS A 76 17.28 -21.07 -0.78
N ALA A 77 18.54 -21.52 -0.75
CA ALA A 77 19.44 -21.35 0.38
C ALA A 77 20.23 -20.03 0.36
N ASP A 78 20.25 -19.34 -0.78
CA ASP A 78 21.01 -18.11 -0.95
C ASP A 78 20.41 -16.94 -0.17
N ARG A 79 21.27 -15.98 0.17
CA ARG A 79 20.80 -14.68 0.68
C ARG A 79 20.18 -13.90 -0.47
N LEU A 80 18.90 -13.54 -0.30
CA LEU A 80 18.11 -12.86 -1.32
C LEU A 80 18.06 -11.34 -1.07
N PRO A 81 17.90 -10.52 -2.12
CA PRO A 81 17.43 -9.15 -1.92
C PRO A 81 16.07 -9.17 -1.20
N GLY A 82 15.94 -8.38 -0.14
CA GLY A 82 14.69 -8.25 0.63
C GLY A 82 13.93 -6.99 0.24
N LEU A 83 12.63 -7.12 -0.01
CA LEU A 83 11.72 -6.00 -0.22
C LEU A 83 10.67 -5.95 0.88
N ILE A 84 10.44 -4.77 1.45
CA ILE A 84 9.21 -4.45 2.19
C ILE A 84 8.25 -3.85 1.18
N HIS A 85 7.13 -4.52 0.92
CA HIS A 85 6.11 -4.08 -0.03
C HIS A 85 4.93 -3.45 0.70
N LEU A 86 4.66 -2.19 0.40
CA LEU A 86 3.57 -1.38 0.93
C LEU A 86 2.53 -1.19 -0.18
N HIS A 87 1.32 -1.68 0.05
CA HIS A 87 0.25 -1.67 -0.97
C HIS A 87 -0.30 -0.27 -1.23
N GLY A 88 -0.95 -0.06 -2.36
CA GLY A 88 -1.66 1.16 -2.72
C GLY A 88 -2.93 1.39 -1.92
N GLY A 89 -3.83 2.23 -2.45
CA GLY A 89 -5.11 2.55 -1.79
C GLY A 89 -5.11 3.86 -1.02
N GLY A 90 -4.21 4.79 -1.37
CA GLY A 90 -4.17 6.14 -0.79
C GLY A 90 -3.88 6.19 0.71
N MET A 91 -3.30 5.15 1.30
CA MET A 91 -3.08 4.95 2.74
C MET A 91 -4.38 4.80 3.54
N VAL A 92 -5.52 4.67 2.87
CA VAL A 92 -6.84 4.68 3.52
C VAL A 92 -7.68 3.44 3.27
N ILE A 93 -7.46 2.71 2.18
CA ILE A 93 -8.23 1.53 1.77
C ILE A 93 -7.33 0.42 1.25
N MET A 94 -7.93 -0.72 0.91
CA MET A 94 -7.30 -1.94 0.40
C MET A 94 -6.50 -2.68 1.48
N THR A 95 -5.99 -3.86 1.11
CA THR A 95 -5.23 -4.72 2.01
C THR A 95 -4.04 -5.34 1.30
N ALA A 96 -3.03 -5.69 2.05
CA ALA A 96 -1.91 -6.45 1.50
C ALA A 96 -2.34 -7.83 0.95
N ALA A 97 -3.49 -8.36 1.40
CA ALA A 97 -4.04 -9.62 0.92
C ALA A 97 -4.85 -9.50 -0.40
N ASP A 98 -5.03 -8.31 -0.96
CA ASP A 98 -5.77 -8.15 -2.20
C ASP A 98 -5.03 -8.80 -3.39
N PRO A 99 -5.75 -9.39 -4.35
CA PRO A 99 -5.16 -10.26 -5.39
C PRO A 99 -4.05 -9.61 -6.22
N SER A 100 -4.19 -8.34 -6.57
CA SER A 100 -3.18 -7.62 -7.34
C SER A 100 -1.84 -7.52 -6.61
N TYR A 101 -1.87 -7.32 -5.29
CA TYR A 101 -0.68 -7.24 -4.46
C TYR A 101 -0.05 -8.61 -4.18
N ILE A 102 -0.88 -9.65 -4.04
CA ILE A 102 -0.39 -11.03 -3.99
C ILE A 102 0.32 -11.39 -5.30
N LEU A 103 -0.30 -11.08 -6.45
CA LEU A 103 0.29 -11.29 -7.78
C LEU A 103 1.65 -10.59 -7.91
N TRP A 104 1.71 -9.32 -7.53
CA TRP A 104 2.94 -8.54 -7.60
C TRP A 104 4.05 -9.14 -6.74
N ARG A 105 3.76 -9.45 -5.48
CA ARG A 105 4.75 -10.08 -4.58
C ARG A 105 5.20 -11.47 -5.05
N ASN A 106 4.28 -12.30 -5.56
CA ASN A 106 4.63 -13.59 -6.15
C ASN A 106 5.53 -13.43 -7.38
N THR A 107 5.24 -12.43 -8.22
CA THR A 107 6.08 -12.12 -9.40
C THR A 107 7.48 -11.74 -8.97
N LEU A 108 7.64 -10.85 -8.01
CA LEU A 108 8.96 -10.45 -7.50
C LEU A 108 9.70 -11.62 -6.83
N ALA A 109 8.99 -12.41 -6.04
CA ALA A 109 9.58 -13.60 -5.41
C ALA A 109 10.03 -14.64 -6.44
N SER A 110 9.28 -14.84 -7.53
CA SER A 110 9.68 -15.73 -8.62
C SER A 110 10.94 -15.28 -9.36
N GLN A 111 11.33 -14.02 -9.21
CA GLN A 111 12.57 -13.44 -9.74
C GLN A 111 13.74 -13.47 -8.74
N GLY A 112 13.62 -14.21 -7.64
CA GLY A 112 14.70 -14.38 -6.68
C GLY A 112 14.77 -13.34 -5.57
N MET A 113 13.64 -12.79 -5.17
CA MET A 113 13.56 -11.82 -4.06
C MET A 113 12.79 -12.42 -2.87
N LEU A 114 13.12 -11.99 -1.65
CA LEU A 114 12.24 -12.17 -0.51
C LEU A 114 11.38 -10.91 -0.38
N VAL A 115 10.05 -11.06 -0.40
CA VAL A 115 9.13 -9.92 -0.35
C VAL A 115 8.22 -10.02 0.86
N VAL A 116 8.23 -9.01 1.70
CA VAL A 116 7.38 -8.88 2.89
C VAL A 116 6.27 -7.88 2.59
N GLY A 117 5.05 -8.35 2.36
CA GLY A 117 3.86 -7.51 2.28
C GLY A 117 3.40 -7.11 3.68
N VAL A 118 3.16 -5.83 3.89
CA VAL A 118 2.75 -5.27 5.18
C VAL A 118 1.27 -4.96 5.17
N GLU A 119 0.53 -5.55 6.12
CA GLU A 119 -0.85 -5.16 6.41
C GLU A 119 -0.82 -4.00 7.41
N TYR A 120 -0.59 -2.81 6.92
CA TYR A 120 -0.55 -1.61 7.74
C TYR A 120 -1.96 -1.06 8.01
N ARG A 121 -2.13 -0.35 9.12
CA ARG A 121 -3.40 0.31 9.49
C ARG A 121 -3.77 1.40 8.48
N ASN A 122 -4.98 1.31 7.94
CA ASN A 122 -5.53 2.27 6.99
C ASN A 122 -6.28 3.41 7.67
N GLY A 123 -6.34 4.58 7.01
CA GLY A 123 -7.14 5.72 7.47
C GLY A 123 -8.66 5.49 7.40
N ALA A 124 -9.11 4.56 6.54
CA ALA A 124 -10.52 4.19 6.37
C ALA A 124 -10.64 2.74 5.88
N GLY A 125 -11.75 2.41 5.19
CA GLY A 125 -11.97 1.09 4.60
C GLY A 125 -12.23 0.00 5.63
N LYS A 126 -12.11 -1.26 5.19
CA LYS A 126 -12.44 -2.43 6.02
C LYS A 126 -11.43 -2.71 7.14
N LEU A 127 -10.22 -2.17 7.06
CA LEU A 127 -9.19 -2.35 8.10
C LEU A 127 -9.31 -1.35 9.25
N GLY A 128 -10.30 -0.48 9.21
CA GLY A 128 -10.61 0.42 10.30
C GLY A 128 -10.27 1.89 10.02
N ASN A 129 -10.44 2.69 11.06
CA ASN A 129 -10.27 4.12 11.02
C ASN A 129 -9.02 4.49 11.84
N HIS A 130 -7.88 4.46 11.17
CA HIS A 130 -6.57 4.75 11.76
C HIS A 130 -5.89 5.87 10.97
N PRO A 131 -6.23 7.14 11.24
CA PRO A 131 -5.66 8.26 10.50
C PRO A 131 -4.16 8.37 10.72
N PHE A 132 -3.51 9.20 9.90
CA PHE A 132 -2.10 9.54 10.07
C PHE A 132 -1.75 9.83 11.56
N PRO A 133 -0.64 9.31 12.09
CA PRO A 133 0.44 8.59 11.39
C PRO A 133 0.41 7.05 11.58
N ALA A 134 -0.74 6.43 11.86
CA ALA A 134 -0.81 5.01 12.24
C ALA A 134 -0.15 4.08 11.21
N GLY A 135 -0.56 4.15 9.94
CA GLY A 135 0.01 3.32 8.88
C GLY A 135 1.51 3.57 8.65
N LEU A 136 1.96 4.82 8.75
CA LEU A 136 3.38 5.16 8.66
C LEU A 136 4.20 4.53 9.80
N ASN A 137 3.67 4.55 11.02
CA ASN A 137 4.33 3.93 12.17
C ASN A 137 4.46 2.42 11.97
N ASP A 138 3.40 1.75 11.50
CA ASP A 138 3.43 0.31 11.20
C ASP A 138 4.51 -0.02 10.15
N CYS A 139 4.60 0.76 9.07
CA CYS A 139 5.63 0.60 8.04
C CYS A 139 7.05 0.78 8.60
N ALA A 140 7.25 1.77 9.46
CA ALA A 140 8.53 2.02 10.11
C ALA A 140 8.92 0.86 11.06
N GLU A 141 7.99 0.37 11.86
CA GLU A 141 8.20 -0.74 12.79
C GLU A 141 8.54 -2.04 12.07
N VAL A 142 7.82 -2.36 10.98
CA VAL A 142 8.13 -3.53 10.15
C VAL A 142 9.49 -3.40 9.49
N THR A 143 9.87 -2.22 9.03
CA THR A 143 11.20 -1.97 8.44
C THR A 143 12.31 -2.21 9.44
N GLN A 144 12.18 -1.67 10.66
CA GLN A 144 13.14 -1.90 11.74
C GLN A 144 13.17 -3.37 12.17
N TRP A 145 11.99 -4.02 12.26
CA TRP A 145 11.90 -5.44 12.53
C TRP A 145 12.64 -6.27 11.48
N ALA A 146 12.42 -6.01 10.19
CA ALA A 146 13.09 -6.72 9.09
C ALA A 146 14.60 -6.50 9.12
N ASN A 147 15.06 -5.28 9.39
CA ASN A 147 16.48 -4.97 9.52
C ASN A 147 17.14 -5.76 10.68
N LYS A 148 16.47 -5.81 11.83
CA LYS A 148 16.93 -6.58 13.01
C LYS A 148 17.00 -8.08 12.73
N HIS A 149 16.18 -8.56 11.80
CA HIS A 149 16.05 -10.00 11.49
C HIS A 149 16.62 -10.37 10.11
N ARG A 150 17.55 -9.58 9.55
CA ARG A 150 18.16 -9.85 8.23
C ARG A 150 18.71 -11.26 8.11
N ASP A 151 19.35 -11.78 9.15
CA ASP A 151 19.92 -13.13 9.14
C ASP A 151 18.83 -14.21 9.20
N LEU A 152 17.78 -14.01 10.02
CA LEU A 152 16.64 -14.94 10.08
C LEU A 152 15.87 -14.97 8.75
N LEU A 153 15.69 -13.81 8.11
CA LEU A 153 15.05 -13.68 6.80
C LEU A 153 15.96 -14.12 5.67
N ASN A 154 17.25 -14.28 5.94
CA ASN A 154 18.28 -14.60 4.96
C ASN A 154 18.32 -13.60 3.79
N ILE A 155 18.33 -12.29 4.12
CA ILE A 155 18.33 -11.20 3.12
C ILE A 155 19.68 -10.47 3.08
N SER A 156 20.11 -10.08 1.88
CA SER A 156 21.37 -9.36 1.62
C SER A 156 21.20 -7.83 1.64
N ALA A 157 20.03 -7.35 1.26
CA ALA A 157 19.66 -5.95 1.24
C ALA A 157 18.21 -5.79 1.71
N LEU A 158 17.81 -4.57 2.11
CA LEU A 158 16.44 -4.22 2.49
C LEU A 158 15.98 -2.98 1.75
N VAL A 159 15.06 -3.15 0.80
CA VAL A 159 14.50 -2.07 -0.01
C VAL A 159 13.04 -1.84 0.38
N LEU A 160 12.66 -0.59 0.57
CA LEU A 160 11.25 -0.21 0.69
C LEU A 160 10.65 -0.09 -0.71
N SER A 161 9.51 -0.72 -0.93
CA SER A 161 8.81 -0.66 -2.21
C SER A 161 7.33 -0.41 -2.00
N GLY A 162 6.71 0.38 -2.86
CA GLY A 162 5.27 0.59 -2.82
C GLY A 162 4.78 1.38 -4.03
N GLU A 163 3.49 1.21 -4.32
CA GLU A 163 2.81 1.93 -5.39
C GLU A 163 1.74 2.88 -4.82
N SER A 164 1.51 4.01 -5.47
CA SER A 164 0.49 5.01 -5.08
C SER A 164 0.63 5.42 -3.60
N GLY A 165 -0.38 5.15 -2.76
CA GLY A 165 -0.32 5.36 -1.30
C GLY A 165 0.83 4.60 -0.63
N GLY A 166 1.12 3.37 -1.06
CA GLY A 166 2.29 2.60 -0.59
C GLY A 166 3.61 3.22 -1.02
N GLY A 167 3.65 3.84 -2.21
CA GLY A 167 4.80 4.62 -2.66
C GLY A 167 5.04 5.86 -1.80
N ASN A 168 3.96 6.54 -1.37
CA ASN A 168 4.04 7.61 -0.37
C ASN A 168 4.63 7.08 0.94
N LEU A 169 4.07 5.98 1.48
CA LEU A 169 4.53 5.39 2.73
C LEU A 169 6.00 4.92 2.66
N ALA A 170 6.47 4.42 1.50
CA ALA A 170 7.86 4.04 1.31
C ALA A 170 8.81 5.25 1.45
N ILE A 171 8.46 6.37 0.80
CA ILE A 171 9.21 7.63 0.90
C ILE A 171 9.11 8.18 2.33
N ALA A 172 7.91 8.24 2.90
CA ALA A 172 7.67 8.79 4.24
C ALA A 172 8.40 7.98 5.32
N THR A 173 8.45 6.64 5.19
CA THR A 173 9.22 5.77 6.09
C THR A 173 10.71 6.06 6.01
N ALA A 174 11.27 6.26 4.82
CA ALA A 174 12.67 6.62 4.66
C ALA A 174 12.98 8.02 5.23
N LEU A 175 12.08 8.99 5.03
CA LEU A 175 12.21 10.33 5.64
C LEU A 175 12.15 10.27 7.17
N LYS A 176 11.23 9.47 7.73
CA LYS A 176 11.15 9.21 9.16
C LYS A 176 12.43 8.54 9.68
N ALA A 177 12.93 7.54 8.96
CA ALA A 177 14.18 6.87 9.29
C ALA A 177 15.37 7.83 9.34
N ASN A 178 15.45 8.75 8.37
CA ASN A 178 16.49 9.78 8.35
C ASN A 178 16.36 10.76 9.54
N ALA A 179 15.15 11.21 9.82
CA ALA A 179 14.89 12.13 10.92
C ALA A 179 15.17 11.51 12.31
N GLU A 180 14.97 10.20 12.44
CA GLU A 180 15.15 9.43 13.67
C GLU A 180 16.51 8.69 13.73
N HIS A 181 17.43 8.96 12.77
CA HIS A 181 18.79 8.43 12.72
C HIS A 181 18.92 6.90 12.59
N TRP A 182 18.01 6.25 11.86
CA TRP A 182 18.09 4.82 11.53
C TRP A 182 18.00 4.52 10.03
N ILE A 183 18.31 5.52 9.18
CA ILE A 183 18.25 5.38 7.70
C ILE A 183 19.17 4.28 7.17
N ASP A 184 20.26 3.95 7.87
CA ASP A 184 21.18 2.88 7.52
C ASP A 184 20.51 1.46 7.54
N ALA A 185 19.29 1.35 8.09
CA ALA A 185 18.50 0.15 8.00
C ALA A 185 17.94 -0.10 6.59
N ILE A 186 17.93 0.91 5.71
CA ILE A 186 17.28 0.91 4.40
C ILE A 186 18.34 1.06 3.32
N ASP A 187 18.47 0.06 2.45
CA ASP A 187 19.43 0.07 1.35
C ASP A 187 18.90 0.79 0.10
N GLY A 188 17.57 0.98 -0.01
CA GLY A 188 16.97 1.69 -1.13
C GLY A 188 15.47 1.87 -1.01
N VAL A 189 14.92 2.75 -1.86
CA VAL A 189 13.48 3.00 -1.96
C VAL A 189 13.06 2.91 -3.42
N TYR A 190 12.02 2.13 -3.71
CA TYR A 190 11.36 2.06 -4.99
C TYR A 190 9.89 2.50 -4.85
N ALA A 191 9.61 3.77 -5.16
CA ALA A 191 8.27 4.35 -5.10
C ALA A 191 7.67 4.44 -6.51
N MET A 192 6.71 3.59 -6.82
CA MET A 192 6.02 3.56 -8.11
C MET A 192 4.81 4.48 -8.07
N CYS A 193 4.73 5.45 -8.99
CA CYS A 193 3.66 6.45 -9.07
C CYS A 193 3.16 6.93 -7.69
N PRO A 194 4.04 7.43 -6.82
CA PRO A 194 3.69 7.70 -5.43
C PRO A 194 2.62 8.79 -5.30
N TYR A 195 1.67 8.58 -4.41
CA TYR A 195 0.65 9.57 -4.09
C TYR A 195 1.23 10.62 -3.13
N ILE A 196 1.70 11.75 -3.66
CA ILE A 196 2.39 12.80 -2.89
C ILE A 196 1.70 14.17 -2.91
N TYR A 197 0.78 14.39 -3.88
CA TYR A 197 0.06 15.65 -3.95
C TYR A 197 -1.19 15.62 -3.07
N GLY A 198 -1.32 16.57 -2.13
CA GLY A 198 -2.46 16.67 -1.20
C GLY A 198 -3.43 17.82 -1.50
N GLY A 199 -3.18 18.63 -2.54
CA GLY A 199 -3.92 19.86 -2.82
C GLY A 199 -5.32 19.69 -3.44
N TYR A 200 -5.87 18.49 -3.45
CA TYR A 200 -7.20 18.19 -4.04
C TYR A 200 -8.36 18.92 -3.35
N ALA A 201 -8.17 19.37 -2.11
CA ALA A 201 -9.19 20.13 -1.36
C ALA A 201 -9.35 21.57 -1.84
N ASN A 202 -8.33 22.13 -2.50
CA ASN A 202 -8.32 23.51 -2.98
C ASN A 202 -8.24 23.56 -4.52
N PRO A 203 -9.38 23.76 -5.23
CA PRO A 203 -9.42 23.74 -6.69
C PRO A 203 -8.51 24.77 -7.38
N SER A 204 -8.16 25.87 -6.72
CA SER A 204 -7.27 26.89 -7.29
C SER A 204 -5.81 26.44 -7.35
N GLU A 205 -5.44 25.41 -6.61
CA GLU A 205 -4.09 24.83 -6.58
C GLU A 205 -4.00 23.52 -7.39
N VAL A 206 -5.12 23.05 -7.95
CA VAL A 206 -5.15 21.82 -8.73
C VAL A 206 -4.35 22.00 -10.01
N LEU A 207 -3.40 21.09 -10.25
CA LEU A 207 -2.63 21.07 -11.48
C LEU A 207 -3.57 20.82 -12.67
N LEU A 208 -3.35 21.53 -13.79
CA LEU A 208 -4.17 21.38 -15.00
C LEU A 208 -4.28 19.92 -15.45
N SER A 209 -3.19 19.15 -15.37
CA SER A 209 -3.16 17.73 -15.69
C SER A 209 -4.11 16.88 -14.85
N LEU A 210 -4.41 17.27 -13.61
CA LEU A 210 -5.39 16.56 -12.78
C LEU A 210 -6.82 16.80 -13.27
N VAL A 211 -7.13 18.03 -13.71
CA VAL A 211 -8.42 18.37 -14.28
C VAL A 211 -8.63 17.67 -15.63
N GLU A 212 -7.62 17.67 -16.48
CA GLU A 212 -7.66 17.01 -17.79
C GLU A 212 -7.85 15.49 -17.68
N ASN A 213 -7.42 14.88 -16.57
CA ASN A 213 -7.50 13.45 -16.34
C ASN A 213 -8.57 13.04 -15.30
N ASP A 214 -9.43 13.96 -14.88
CA ASP A 214 -10.44 13.72 -13.83
C ASP A 214 -11.45 12.61 -14.18
N ASP A 215 -11.74 12.42 -15.46
CA ASP A 215 -12.66 11.39 -15.97
C ASP A 215 -12.06 9.98 -16.06
N TYR A 216 -10.80 9.79 -15.69
CA TYR A 216 -10.13 8.50 -15.87
C TYR A 216 -10.18 7.61 -14.61
N LEU A 217 -9.04 7.30 -14.02
CA LEU A 217 -8.94 6.24 -13.04
C LEU A 217 -9.30 6.71 -11.62
N LEU A 218 -8.74 7.83 -11.19
CA LEU A 218 -8.88 8.40 -9.85
C LEU A 218 -9.20 9.89 -10.00
N GLY A 219 -10.48 10.22 -9.98
CA GLY A 219 -10.93 11.61 -10.06
C GLY A 219 -10.57 12.42 -8.80
N CYS A 220 -10.52 13.74 -8.96
CA CYS A 220 -10.16 14.68 -7.89
C CYS A 220 -11.08 14.55 -6.65
N SER A 221 -12.35 14.21 -6.83
CA SER A 221 -13.29 13.98 -5.72
C SER A 221 -12.92 12.77 -4.87
N VAL A 222 -12.53 11.66 -5.52
CA VAL A 222 -12.05 10.44 -4.85
C VAL A 222 -10.79 10.75 -4.05
N MET A 223 -9.81 11.39 -4.70
CA MET A 223 -8.54 11.74 -4.07
C MET A 223 -8.71 12.69 -2.90
N ARG A 224 -9.61 13.69 -3.02
CA ARG A 224 -9.96 14.60 -1.92
C ARG A 224 -10.56 13.86 -0.73
N SER A 225 -11.43 12.88 -0.98
CA SER A 225 -12.03 12.06 0.09
C SER A 225 -10.97 11.24 0.82
N MET A 226 -10.00 10.66 0.07
CA MET A 226 -8.88 9.94 0.66
C MET A 226 -7.96 10.84 1.49
N VAL A 227 -7.60 12.03 0.97
CA VAL A 227 -6.80 13.01 1.74
C VAL A 227 -7.47 13.36 3.06
N LYS A 228 -8.79 13.54 3.05
CA LYS A 228 -9.53 13.92 4.26
C LYS A 228 -9.65 12.77 5.26
N ALA A 229 -9.63 11.52 4.79
CA ALA A 229 -9.70 10.33 5.63
C ALA A 229 -8.34 9.92 6.23
N TYR A 230 -7.22 10.33 5.59
CA TYR A 230 -5.84 10.08 6.06
C TYR A 230 -5.39 11.13 7.05
#